data_49ab2fa388c643b07fd79e32d54bdc85
#
_entry.id   49ab2fa388c643b07fd79e32d54bdc85
#
_cell.length_a   1.000
_cell.length_b   1.000
_cell.length_c   1.000
_cell.angle_alpha   90.00
_cell.angle_beta   90.00
_cell.angle_gamma   90.00
#
_symmetry.space_group_name_H-M   'P 1'
#
loop_
_entity.id
_entity.type
_entity.pdbx_description
1 polymer ?
#
loop_
_entity_poly.entity_id
_entity_poly.type
_entity_poly.pdbx_seq_one_letter_code
_entity_poly.pdbx_strand_id
1 'polypeptide(L)'
;MTDLMEKSLQTLEFPAVLELLAAQAVSDETKERVRKIRPSTDRGEVNLLLQETTAARKMMDIHGAPALSNLRPVAASLQRAHLGGVLNTRELLQIASVLRTTRNVASYSGVGEEKTCIHSIFKSLTPNKYLEEKISGAILSEDEISDNASAELADLRRKIRVTSGKAREVLQRIISSSAAKYLQEAIITIRSNRFVVPVKAEFKGSIPGLVHDVSASGSTYFIEPMGAVKANNDLRELLSKEEAEIQRILASLSREAASFREDILQNYDLLLALDLIFARGKLSYQMNGMEPKLVEDGGFVFRHARHPLLDKKKAVPIDLELGQTFDTLVITGPNTGGKTVTLKTAGLL
;
A
#
# COMPACT_ATOMS: atom_id res chain seq x y z
N MET A 1 31.66 11.44 1.90
CA MET A 1 31.34 12.80 1.43
C MET A 1 32.08 13.79 2.33
N THR A 2 32.70 14.85 1.80
CA THR A 2 33.41 15.84 2.63
C THR A 2 32.39 16.72 3.37
N ASP A 3 32.74 17.20 4.57
CA ASP A 3 31.92 18.15 5.36
C ASP A 3 31.52 19.40 4.54
N LEU A 4 32.37 19.81 3.61
CA LEU A 4 32.12 20.90 2.67
C LEU A 4 30.95 20.62 1.74
N MET A 5 30.83 19.40 1.20
CA MET A 5 29.77 19.01 0.30
C MET A 5 28.40 19.04 1.01
N GLU A 6 28.31 18.49 2.21
CA GLU A 6 27.06 18.53 2.99
C GLU A 6 26.64 19.98 3.32
N LYS A 7 27.56 20.84 3.71
CA LYS A 7 27.30 22.28 3.94
C LYS A 7 26.79 22.95 2.65
N SER A 8 27.40 22.62 1.51
CA SER A 8 26.99 23.18 0.21
C SER A 8 25.57 22.76 -0.14
N LEU A 9 25.22 21.48 0.00
CA LEU A 9 23.88 20.97 -0.26
C LEU A 9 22.83 21.64 0.65
N GLN A 10 23.15 21.88 1.92
CA GLN A 10 22.26 22.61 2.84
C GLN A 10 22.10 24.09 2.44
N THR A 11 23.21 24.77 2.10
CA THR A 11 23.19 26.17 1.67
C THR A 11 22.38 26.37 0.39
N LEU A 12 22.46 25.43 -0.53
CA LEU A 12 21.72 25.39 -1.79
C LEU A 12 20.27 24.94 -1.62
N GLU A 13 19.84 24.52 -0.42
CA GLU A 13 18.49 24.01 -0.15
C GLU A 13 18.16 22.74 -0.97
N PHE A 14 19.16 21.94 -1.33
CA PHE A 14 18.98 20.70 -2.08
C PHE A 14 17.98 19.72 -1.42
N PRO A 15 17.94 19.54 -0.09
CA PRO A 15 16.91 18.73 0.56
C PRO A 15 15.47 19.17 0.24
N ALA A 16 15.23 20.48 0.10
CA ALA A 16 13.90 20.97 -0.29
C ALA A 16 13.54 20.61 -1.74
N VAL A 17 14.53 20.56 -2.65
CA VAL A 17 14.33 20.07 -4.02
C VAL A 17 14.01 18.56 -4.01
N LEU A 18 14.67 17.79 -3.13
CA LEU A 18 14.34 16.37 -2.94
C LEU A 18 12.92 16.17 -2.42
N GLU A 19 12.39 17.05 -1.57
CA GLU A 19 10.98 16.96 -1.14
C GLU A 19 10.01 17.25 -2.29
N LEU A 20 10.35 18.16 -3.23
CA LEU A 20 9.55 18.34 -4.46
C LEU A 20 9.52 17.06 -5.30
N LEU A 21 10.64 16.34 -5.39
CA LEU A 21 10.71 15.06 -6.10
C LEU A 21 9.96 13.97 -5.33
N ALA A 22 10.12 13.88 -4.01
CA ALA A 22 9.42 12.91 -3.17
C ALA A 22 7.90 13.07 -3.25
N ALA A 23 7.40 14.30 -3.39
CA ALA A 23 5.98 14.57 -3.59
C ALA A 23 5.42 14.02 -4.90
N GLN A 24 6.26 13.71 -5.89
CA GLN A 24 5.85 13.08 -7.16
C GLN A 24 5.83 11.55 -7.09
N ALA A 25 6.53 10.96 -6.13
CA ALA A 25 6.57 9.52 -5.92
C ALA A 25 5.29 9.01 -5.24
N VAL A 26 4.85 7.82 -5.62
CA VAL A 26 3.63 7.19 -5.10
C VAL A 26 3.92 6.39 -3.84
N SER A 27 4.99 5.59 -3.86
CA SER A 27 5.39 4.73 -2.74
C SER A 27 6.15 5.51 -1.66
N ASP A 28 5.83 5.23 -0.40
CA ASP A 28 6.58 5.80 0.73
C ASP A 28 8.04 5.35 0.73
N GLU A 29 8.31 4.12 0.29
CA GLU A 29 9.68 3.63 0.15
C GLU A 29 10.45 4.37 -0.95
N THR A 30 9.79 4.70 -2.07
CA THR A 30 10.40 5.55 -3.11
C THR A 30 10.69 6.94 -2.57
N LYS A 31 9.79 7.54 -1.78
CA LYS A 31 10.04 8.85 -1.13
C LYS A 31 11.28 8.81 -0.23
N GLU A 32 11.45 7.70 0.53
CA GLU A 32 12.66 7.51 1.36
C GLU A 32 13.94 7.33 0.51
N ARG A 33 13.84 6.63 -0.63
CA ARG A 33 14.96 6.52 -1.60
C ARG A 33 15.31 7.89 -2.16
N VAL A 34 14.30 8.70 -2.52
CA VAL A 34 14.50 10.08 -3.00
C VAL A 34 15.26 10.93 -1.99
N ARG A 35 14.88 10.94 -0.71
CA ARG A 35 15.55 11.70 0.34
C ARG A 35 17.03 11.34 0.53
N LYS A 36 17.41 10.15 0.10
CA LYS A 36 18.80 9.65 0.18
C LYS A 36 19.62 9.94 -1.07
N ILE A 37 19.03 10.53 -2.11
CA ILE A 37 19.75 10.89 -3.34
C ILE A 37 20.88 11.89 -3.01
N ARG A 38 22.01 11.68 -3.67
CA ARG A 38 23.16 12.57 -3.61
C ARG A 38 23.62 12.87 -5.04
N PRO A 39 24.23 14.04 -5.28
CA PRO A 39 24.83 14.33 -6.56
C PRO A 39 25.91 13.31 -6.92
N SER A 40 25.94 12.88 -8.18
CA SER A 40 26.96 11.99 -8.71
C SER A 40 27.93 12.76 -9.61
N THR A 41 29.21 12.36 -9.60
CA THR A 41 30.25 12.83 -10.52
C THR A 41 30.54 11.81 -11.61
N ASP A 42 29.88 10.64 -11.58
CA ASP A 42 29.98 9.65 -12.63
C ASP A 42 29.14 10.08 -13.84
N ARG A 43 29.80 10.44 -14.92
CA ARG A 43 29.16 10.89 -16.16
C ARG A 43 28.24 9.82 -16.78
N GLY A 44 28.62 8.54 -16.68
CA GLY A 44 27.83 7.43 -17.21
C GLY A 44 26.52 7.30 -16.46
N GLU A 45 26.60 7.32 -15.11
CA GLU A 45 25.42 7.31 -14.24
C GLU A 45 24.52 8.52 -14.50
N VAL A 46 25.06 9.74 -14.53
CA VAL A 46 24.28 10.96 -14.76
C VAL A 46 23.57 10.92 -16.13
N ASN A 47 24.28 10.52 -17.20
CA ASN A 47 23.66 10.37 -18.51
C ASN A 47 22.53 9.37 -18.53
N LEU A 48 22.69 8.21 -17.87
CA LEU A 48 21.62 7.21 -17.75
C LEU A 48 20.38 7.80 -17.05
N LEU A 49 20.57 8.46 -15.92
CA LEU A 49 19.49 9.08 -15.15
C LEU A 49 18.74 10.17 -15.93
N LEU A 50 19.44 10.96 -16.74
CA LEU A 50 18.87 11.96 -17.64
C LEU A 50 18.05 11.29 -18.76
N GLN A 51 18.60 10.27 -19.40
CA GLN A 51 17.91 9.50 -20.44
C GLN A 51 16.65 8.80 -19.90
N GLU A 52 16.70 8.21 -18.70
CA GLU A 52 15.54 7.63 -18.02
C GLU A 52 14.45 8.68 -17.79
N THR A 53 14.83 9.87 -17.34
CA THR A 53 13.89 10.97 -17.09
C THR A 53 13.23 11.43 -18.38
N THR A 54 14.00 11.58 -19.45
CA THR A 54 13.50 11.94 -20.78
C THR A 54 12.61 10.86 -21.37
N ALA A 55 12.98 9.58 -21.19
CA ALA A 55 12.17 8.44 -21.60
C ALA A 55 10.82 8.40 -20.88
N ALA A 56 10.82 8.61 -19.56
CA ALA A 56 9.59 8.69 -18.77
C ALA A 56 8.68 9.83 -19.24
N ARG A 57 9.24 11.01 -19.53
CA ARG A 57 8.49 12.13 -20.09
C ARG A 57 7.82 11.78 -21.41
N LYS A 58 8.59 11.26 -22.38
CA LYS A 58 8.07 10.85 -23.68
C LYS A 58 6.94 9.82 -23.55
N MET A 59 7.12 8.82 -22.67
CA MET A 59 6.08 7.81 -22.42
C MET A 59 4.82 8.43 -21.80
N MET A 60 4.96 9.39 -20.87
CA MET A 60 3.83 10.08 -20.29
C MET A 60 3.09 10.98 -21.28
N ASP A 61 3.78 11.58 -22.25
CA ASP A 61 3.16 12.38 -23.32
C ASP A 61 2.22 11.54 -24.18
N ILE A 62 2.58 10.26 -24.41
CA ILE A 62 1.84 9.37 -25.31
C ILE A 62 0.75 8.60 -24.54
N HIS A 63 1.06 8.09 -23.35
CA HIS A 63 0.22 7.11 -22.63
C HIS A 63 -0.26 7.58 -21.24
N GLY A 64 0.12 8.78 -20.80
CA GLY A 64 -0.05 9.20 -19.41
C GLY A 64 0.93 8.50 -18.46
N ALA A 65 0.83 8.72 -17.17
CA ALA A 65 1.67 8.04 -16.19
C ALA A 65 1.17 6.60 -15.92
N PRO A 66 2.08 5.62 -15.72
CA PRO A 66 1.67 4.26 -15.35
C PRO A 66 0.96 4.24 -13.99
N ALA A 67 0.03 3.31 -13.83
CA ALA A 67 -0.74 3.15 -12.58
C ALA A 67 0.10 2.45 -11.49
N LEU A 68 1.00 3.19 -10.88
CA LEU A 68 1.84 2.76 -9.76
C LEU A 68 1.12 3.07 -8.43
N SER A 69 0.09 2.32 -8.08
CA SER A 69 -0.70 2.58 -6.87
C SER A 69 -0.55 1.48 -5.83
N ASN A 70 -0.70 1.85 -4.54
CA ASN A 70 -0.73 0.90 -3.41
C ASN A 70 0.49 -0.02 -3.28
N LEU A 71 1.68 0.47 -3.63
CA LEU A 71 2.93 -0.24 -3.40
C LEU A 71 3.26 -0.20 -1.90
N ARG A 72 3.04 -1.30 -1.20
CA ARG A 72 3.37 -1.49 0.21
C ARG A 72 4.52 -2.48 0.35
N PRO A 73 5.39 -2.32 1.36
CA PRO A 73 6.49 -3.26 1.60
C PRO A 73 5.95 -4.67 1.85
N VAL A 74 6.47 -5.67 1.10
CA VAL A 74 6.06 -7.08 1.21
C VAL A 74 7.21 -8.00 1.63
N ALA A 75 8.43 -7.49 1.71
CA ALA A 75 9.63 -8.29 1.95
C ALA A 75 9.59 -9.05 3.28
N ALA A 76 9.20 -8.38 4.38
CA ALA A 76 9.13 -9.00 5.70
C ALA A 76 8.07 -10.11 5.76
N SER A 77 6.91 -9.88 5.15
CA SER A 77 5.83 -10.87 5.06
C SER A 77 6.24 -12.08 4.24
N LEU A 78 6.84 -11.86 3.07
CA LEU A 78 7.35 -12.95 2.22
C LEU A 78 8.48 -13.75 2.91
N GLN A 79 9.37 -13.08 3.64
CA GLN A 79 10.40 -13.76 4.42
C GLN A 79 9.80 -14.63 5.53
N ARG A 80 8.78 -14.11 6.25
CA ARG A 80 8.09 -14.88 7.28
C ARG A 80 7.36 -16.11 6.68
N ALA A 81 6.68 -15.93 5.55
CA ALA A 81 6.02 -17.03 4.83
C ALA A 81 7.03 -18.07 4.36
N HIS A 82 8.19 -17.66 3.86
CA HIS A 82 9.28 -18.56 3.44
C HIS A 82 9.81 -19.42 4.59
N LEU A 83 9.82 -18.87 5.81
CA LEU A 83 10.18 -19.61 7.03
C LEU A 83 9.01 -20.46 7.60
N GLY A 84 7.91 -20.58 6.86
CA GLY A 84 6.75 -21.40 7.26
C GLY A 84 5.70 -20.65 8.10
N GLY A 85 5.84 -19.34 8.28
CA GLY A 85 4.83 -18.53 8.97
C GLY A 85 3.58 -18.31 8.13
N VAL A 86 2.43 -18.19 8.79
CA VAL A 86 1.15 -17.89 8.15
C VAL A 86 0.97 -16.37 8.07
N LEU A 87 0.64 -15.86 6.89
CA LEU A 87 0.31 -14.46 6.66
C LEU A 87 -1.18 -14.21 6.97
N ASN A 88 -1.46 -13.03 7.46
CA ASN A 88 -2.85 -12.58 7.64
C ASN A 88 -3.46 -12.06 6.31
N THR A 89 -4.75 -11.78 6.33
CA THR A 89 -5.51 -11.27 5.17
C THR A 89 -4.91 -10.00 4.59
N ARG A 90 -4.55 -9.03 5.43
CA ARG A 90 -3.95 -7.76 5.02
C ARG A 90 -2.62 -7.96 4.27
N GLU A 91 -1.74 -8.81 4.77
CA GLU A 91 -0.44 -9.09 4.16
C GLU A 91 -0.59 -9.76 2.80
N LEU A 92 -1.51 -10.73 2.69
CA LEU A 92 -1.82 -11.39 1.43
C LEU A 92 -2.42 -10.41 0.42
N LEU A 93 -3.32 -9.51 0.83
CA LEU A 93 -3.86 -8.46 -0.02
C LEU A 93 -2.80 -7.46 -0.50
N GLN A 94 -1.80 -7.15 0.33
CA GLN A 94 -0.65 -6.33 -0.08
C GLN A 94 0.17 -7.03 -1.17
N ILE A 95 0.41 -8.34 -1.04
CA ILE A 95 1.07 -9.14 -2.07
C ILE A 95 0.24 -9.15 -3.37
N ALA A 96 -1.07 -9.38 -3.27
CA ALA A 96 -1.96 -9.32 -4.43
C ALA A 96 -1.95 -7.95 -5.11
N SER A 97 -1.84 -6.86 -4.33
CA SER A 97 -1.71 -5.50 -4.86
C SER A 97 -0.41 -5.32 -5.66
N VAL A 98 0.73 -5.83 -5.16
CA VAL A 98 2.00 -5.81 -5.90
C VAL A 98 1.88 -6.59 -7.21
N LEU A 99 1.31 -7.81 -7.18
CA LEU A 99 1.10 -8.64 -8.37
C LEU A 99 0.21 -7.95 -9.41
N ARG A 100 -0.89 -7.32 -8.97
CA ARG A 100 -1.79 -6.55 -9.83
C ARG A 100 -1.10 -5.36 -10.46
N THR A 101 -0.33 -4.61 -9.67
CA THR A 101 0.44 -3.46 -10.17
C THR A 101 1.48 -3.92 -11.17
N THR A 102 2.20 -5.01 -10.89
CA THR A 102 3.16 -5.61 -11.83
C THR A 102 2.50 -5.92 -13.17
N ARG A 103 1.35 -6.58 -13.17
CA ARG A 103 0.61 -6.92 -14.40
C ARG A 103 0.16 -5.68 -15.17
N ASN A 104 -0.36 -4.68 -14.49
CA ASN A 104 -0.81 -3.44 -15.11
C ASN A 104 0.35 -2.65 -15.71
N VAL A 105 1.47 -2.55 -15.00
CA VAL A 105 2.67 -1.84 -15.44
C VAL A 105 3.37 -2.60 -16.58
N ALA A 106 3.42 -3.92 -16.52
CA ALA A 106 3.96 -4.71 -17.63
C ALA A 106 3.16 -4.50 -18.94
N SER A 107 1.83 -4.35 -18.85
CA SER A 107 0.98 -4.07 -20.02
C SER A 107 1.11 -2.64 -20.55
N TYR A 108 1.52 -1.69 -19.70
CA TYR A 108 1.72 -0.29 -20.08
C TYR A 108 2.83 -0.11 -21.14
N SER A 109 3.90 -0.92 -21.08
CA SER A 109 5.04 -0.83 -21.99
C SER A 109 4.80 -1.43 -23.40
N GLY A 110 3.72 -2.18 -23.59
CA GLY A 110 3.38 -2.83 -24.86
C GLY A 110 2.83 -1.90 -25.92
N VAL A 111 2.60 -0.62 -25.59
CA VAL A 111 1.94 0.35 -26.45
C VAL A 111 2.97 1.38 -26.93
N GLY A 112 3.82 1.05 -27.89
CA GLY A 112 4.71 2.02 -28.49
C GLY A 112 5.89 1.39 -29.24
N GLU A 113 6.20 1.92 -30.41
CA GLU A 113 7.25 1.39 -31.30
C GLU A 113 8.68 1.83 -30.88
N GLU A 114 8.85 2.88 -30.08
CA GLU A 114 10.17 3.36 -29.69
C GLU A 114 10.70 2.67 -28.44
N LYS A 115 11.77 1.91 -28.62
CA LYS A 115 12.54 1.31 -27.52
C LYS A 115 13.31 2.39 -26.76
N THR A 116 12.85 2.79 -25.60
CA THR A 116 13.58 3.68 -24.67
C THR A 116 14.52 2.90 -23.76
N CYS A 117 15.46 3.60 -23.08
CA CYS A 117 16.40 2.98 -22.13
C CYS A 117 15.70 2.26 -20.97
N ILE A 118 14.49 2.71 -20.56
CA ILE A 118 13.71 2.08 -19.47
C ILE A 118 12.88 0.87 -19.94
N HIS A 119 12.85 0.56 -21.23
CA HIS A 119 12.07 -0.55 -21.78
C HIS A 119 12.49 -1.91 -21.22
N SER A 120 13.79 -2.09 -20.93
CA SER A 120 14.31 -3.29 -20.30
C SER A 120 13.73 -3.54 -18.91
N ILE A 121 13.45 -2.49 -18.13
CA ILE A 121 12.86 -2.59 -16.79
C ILE A 121 11.45 -3.18 -16.90
N PHE A 122 10.63 -2.68 -17.82
CA PHE A 122 9.29 -3.22 -18.06
C PHE A 122 9.31 -4.68 -18.51
N LYS A 123 10.27 -5.05 -19.37
CA LYS A 123 10.42 -6.44 -19.85
C LYS A 123 10.87 -7.42 -18.77
N SER A 124 11.54 -6.93 -17.74
CA SER A 124 11.99 -7.73 -16.61
C SER A 124 10.88 -7.99 -15.58
N LEU A 125 9.72 -7.35 -15.72
CA LEU A 125 8.57 -7.63 -14.90
C LEU A 125 7.98 -9.01 -15.25
N THR A 126 7.72 -9.81 -14.23
CA THR A 126 7.16 -11.17 -14.33
C THR A 126 5.77 -11.22 -13.71
N PRO A 127 4.67 -10.90 -14.44
CA PRO A 127 3.32 -10.93 -13.93
C PRO A 127 2.90 -12.35 -13.51
N ASN A 128 2.31 -12.51 -12.34
CA ASN A 128 1.72 -13.76 -11.87
C ASN A 128 0.22 -13.57 -11.60
N LYS A 129 -0.55 -13.59 -12.69
CA LYS A 129 -2.01 -13.43 -12.65
C LYS A 129 -2.69 -14.54 -11.85
N TYR A 130 -2.17 -15.75 -11.92
CA TYR A 130 -2.74 -16.90 -11.19
C TYR A 130 -2.74 -16.64 -9.67
N LEU A 131 -1.60 -16.25 -9.10
CA LEU A 131 -1.50 -15.97 -7.67
C LEU A 131 -2.32 -14.72 -7.27
N GLU A 132 -2.30 -13.68 -8.11
CA GLU A 132 -3.13 -12.48 -7.91
C GLU A 132 -4.61 -12.84 -7.78
N GLU A 133 -5.15 -13.60 -8.75
CA GLU A 133 -6.56 -13.97 -8.78
C GLU A 133 -6.93 -14.92 -7.64
N LYS A 134 -6.04 -15.83 -7.28
CA LYS A 134 -6.25 -16.78 -6.20
C LYS A 134 -6.35 -16.10 -4.84
N ILE A 135 -5.44 -15.15 -4.55
CA ILE A 135 -5.51 -14.37 -3.30
C ILE A 135 -6.75 -13.48 -3.30
N SER A 136 -6.98 -12.72 -4.38
CA SER A 136 -8.09 -11.76 -4.47
C SER A 136 -9.47 -12.44 -4.51
N GLY A 137 -9.55 -13.67 -5.00
CA GLY A 137 -10.77 -14.47 -5.00
C GLY A 137 -11.06 -15.10 -3.64
N ALA A 138 -10.02 -15.41 -2.86
CA ALA A 138 -10.18 -15.98 -1.53
C ALA A 138 -10.40 -14.90 -0.44
N ILE A 139 -9.81 -13.72 -0.58
CA ILE A 139 -9.83 -12.64 0.41
C ILE A 139 -10.50 -11.41 -0.20
N LEU A 140 -11.68 -11.05 0.31
CA LEU A 140 -12.46 -9.91 -0.18
C LEU A 140 -12.03 -8.59 0.47
N SER A 141 -11.70 -8.63 1.76
CA SER A 141 -11.19 -7.50 2.54
C SER A 141 -10.29 -7.98 3.68
N GLU A 142 -9.72 -7.05 4.46
CA GLU A 142 -8.90 -7.41 5.64
C GLU A 142 -9.69 -8.25 6.66
N ASP A 143 -11.00 -8.08 6.74
CA ASP A 143 -11.89 -8.73 7.71
C ASP A 143 -12.76 -9.84 7.09
N GLU A 144 -12.68 -10.05 5.77
CA GLU A 144 -13.63 -10.95 5.08
C GLU A 144 -12.93 -11.91 4.12
N ILE A 145 -13.12 -13.21 4.38
CA ILE A 145 -12.75 -14.30 3.48
C ILE A 145 -13.99 -14.77 2.72
N SER A 146 -13.84 -14.93 1.41
CA SER A 146 -14.91 -15.38 0.50
C SER A 146 -15.43 -16.76 0.88
N ASP A 147 -16.73 -16.96 0.78
CA ASP A 147 -17.33 -18.30 0.86
C ASP A 147 -16.74 -19.25 -0.19
N ASN A 148 -16.32 -18.71 -1.34
CA ASN A 148 -15.72 -19.47 -2.44
C ASN A 148 -14.22 -19.74 -2.26
N ALA A 149 -13.62 -19.33 -1.15
CA ALA A 149 -12.20 -19.61 -0.87
C ALA A 149 -11.92 -21.12 -0.75
N SER A 150 -12.89 -21.89 -0.29
CA SER A 150 -12.90 -23.36 -0.38
C SER A 150 -14.33 -23.92 -0.34
N ALA A 151 -14.52 -25.10 -0.94
CA ALA A 151 -15.80 -25.81 -0.86
C ALA A 151 -16.18 -26.17 0.59
N GLU A 152 -15.19 -26.46 1.43
CA GLU A 152 -15.38 -26.76 2.86
C GLU A 152 -15.87 -25.54 3.62
N LEU A 153 -15.27 -24.36 3.41
CA LEU A 153 -15.72 -23.12 4.04
C LEU A 153 -17.16 -22.78 3.67
N ALA A 154 -17.52 -22.89 2.38
CA ALA A 154 -18.89 -22.67 1.91
C ALA A 154 -19.89 -23.61 2.61
N ASP A 155 -19.56 -24.89 2.75
CA ASP A 155 -20.41 -25.88 3.42
C ASP A 155 -20.53 -25.62 4.92
N LEU A 156 -19.42 -25.28 5.59
CA LEU A 156 -19.41 -24.91 7.01
C LEU A 156 -20.29 -23.69 7.27
N ARG A 157 -20.14 -22.61 6.50
CA ARG A 157 -20.96 -21.40 6.63
C ARG A 157 -22.44 -21.65 6.36
N ARG A 158 -22.75 -22.52 5.39
CA ARG A 158 -24.13 -22.98 5.16
C ARG A 158 -24.70 -23.69 6.38
N LYS A 159 -23.93 -24.65 6.98
CA LYS A 159 -24.31 -25.38 8.20
C LYS A 159 -24.47 -24.45 9.40
N ILE A 160 -23.59 -23.46 9.54
CA ILE A 160 -23.65 -22.43 10.59
C ILE A 160 -24.98 -21.67 10.49
N ARG A 161 -25.33 -21.18 9.28
CA ARG A 161 -26.59 -20.46 9.05
C ARG A 161 -27.81 -21.30 9.43
N VAL A 162 -27.84 -22.57 9.00
CA VAL A 162 -28.96 -23.49 9.32
C VAL A 162 -29.03 -23.77 10.83
N THR A 163 -27.91 -24.07 11.47
CA THR A 163 -27.87 -24.39 12.90
C THR A 163 -28.20 -23.18 13.77
N SER A 164 -27.69 -22.00 13.38
CA SER A 164 -28.04 -20.72 14.01
C SER A 164 -29.55 -20.44 13.91
N GLY A 165 -30.14 -20.71 12.76
CA GLY A 165 -31.60 -20.61 12.56
C GLY A 165 -32.37 -21.50 13.54
N LYS A 166 -31.99 -22.80 13.65
CA LYS A 166 -32.61 -23.73 14.60
C LYS A 166 -32.52 -23.27 16.06
N ALA A 167 -31.33 -22.80 16.47
CA ALA A 167 -31.18 -22.26 17.82
C ALA A 167 -32.11 -21.08 18.07
N ARG A 168 -32.17 -20.12 17.12
CA ARG A 168 -33.06 -18.96 17.21
C ARG A 168 -34.55 -19.34 17.25
N GLU A 169 -34.99 -20.31 16.49
CA GLU A 169 -36.37 -20.80 16.47
C GLU A 169 -36.78 -21.32 17.85
N VAL A 170 -35.92 -22.07 18.55
CA VAL A 170 -36.19 -22.55 19.91
C VAL A 170 -36.40 -21.38 20.86
N LEU A 171 -35.51 -20.38 20.85
CA LEU A 171 -35.62 -19.21 21.71
C LEU A 171 -36.84 -18.35 21.34
N GLN A 172 -37.13 -18.23 20.03
CA GLN A 172 -38.29 -17.47 19.55
C GLN A 172 -39.63 -18.04 20.08
N ARG A 173 -39.74 -19.38 20.13
CA ARG A 173 -40.90 -20.03 20.74
C ARG A 173 -41.05 -19.67 22.23
N ILE A 174 -39.98 -19.56 22.97
CA ILE A 174 -39.99 -19.15 24.36
C ILE A 174 -40.45 -17.69 24.48
N ILE A 175 -39.86 -16.78 23.68
CA ILE A 175 -40.19 -15.35 23.66
C ILE A 175 -41.68 -15.12 23.31
N SER A 176 -42.25 -15.94 22.43
CA SER A 176 -43.64 -15.83 21.95
C SER A 176 -44.65 -16.59 22.82
N SER A 177 -44.20 -17.30 23.85
CA SER A 177 -45.05 -18.09 24.74
C SER A 177 -45.43 -17.32 26.01
N SER A 178 -46.20 -17.95 26.88
CA SER A 178 -46.51 -17.44 28.24
C SER A 178 -45.29 -17.29 29.12
N ALA A 179 -44.15 -17.88 28.76
CA ALA A 179 -42.88 -17.72 29.44
C ALA A 179 -42.24 -16.33 29.20
N ALA A 180 -42.72 -15.52 28.27
CA ALA A 180 -42.25 -14.16 28.03
C ALA A 180 -42.34 -13.25 29.28
N LYS A 181 -43.29 -13.49 30.18
CA LYS A 181 -43.44 -12.77 31.44
C LYS A 181 -42.25 -12.92 32.40
N TYR A 182 -41.47 -14.02 32.25
CA TYR A 182 -40.27 -14.30 33.04
C TYR A 182 -39.01 -13.59 32.51
N LEU A 183 -39.08 -13.09 31.26
CA LEU A 183 -37.97 -12.40 30.63
C LEU A 183 -37.86 -10.95 31.11
N GLN A 184 -36.64 -10.45 31.23
CA GLN A 184 -36.39 -9.03 31.43
C GLN A 184 -36.79 -8.21 30.21
N GLU A 185 -36.44 -8.74 29.04
CA GLU A 185 -36.83 -8.23 27.74
C GLU A 185 -37.09 -9.45 26.80
N ALA A 186 -38.09 -9.32 25.91
CA ALA A 186 -38.45 -10.37 24.99
C ALA A 186 -37.53 -10.39 23.75
N ILE A 187 -36.23 -10.58 23.99
CA ILE A 187 -35.18 -10.59 22.95
C ILE A 187 -34.30 -11.85 23.04
N ILE A 188 -33.70 -12.18 21.93
CA ILE A 188 -32.60 -13.18 21.85
C ILE A 188 -31.30 -12.40 21.87
N THR A 189 -30.38 -12.78 22.74
CA THR A 189 -29.03 -12.18 22.81
C THR A 189 -27.98 -13.26 22.73
N ILE A 190 -26.71 -12.84 22.56
CA ILE A 190 -25.56 -13.74 22.54
C ILE A 190 -24.68 -13.46 23.75
N ARG A 191 -24.33 -14.52 24.48
CA ARG A 191 -23.31 -14.50 25.55
C ARG A 191 -22.38 -15.70 25.37
N SER A 192 -21.09 -15.45 25.44
CA SER A 192 -20.06 -16.49 25.27
C SER A 192 -20.28 -17.36 24.02
N ASN A 193 -20.63 -16.70 22.89
CA ASN A 193 -20.94 -17.33 21.60
C ASN A 193 -22.14 -18.31 21.66
N ARG A 194 -23.12 -18.08 22.55
CA ARG A 194 -24.34 -18.86 22.70
C ARG A 194 -25.57 -17.97 22.61
N PHE A 195 -26.60 -18.45 21.96
CA PHE A 195 -27.90 -17.80 21.99
C PHE A 195 -28.56 -18.06 23.33
N VAL A 196 -28.95 -16.99 24.01
CA VAL A 196 -29.52 -17.00 25.34
C VAL A 196 -30.73 -16.04 25.41
N VAL A 197 -31.57 -16.16 26.48
CA VAL A 197 -32.63 -15.23 26.80
C VAL A 197 -32.32 -14.54 28.12
N PRO A 198 -32.62 -13.23 28.25
CA PRO A 198 -32.46 -12.49 29.52
C PRO A 198 -33.64 -12.76 30.45
N VAL A 199 -33.44 -13.42 31.56
CA VAL A 199 -34.46 -13.81 32.56
C VAL A 199 -34.31 -12.95 33.80
N LYS A 200 -35.41 -12.47 34.35
CA LYS A 200 -35.43 -11.72 35.63
C LYS A 200 -34.91 -12.60 36.77
N ALA A 201 -34.18 -12.05 37.71
CA ALA A 201 -33.54 -12.78 38.80
C ALA A 201 -34.55 -13.62 39.62
N GLU A 202 -35.72 -13.06 39.86
CA GLU A 202 -36.82 -13.71 40.59
C GLU A 202 -37.41 -14.94 39.90
N PHE A 203 -37.23 -15.04 38.58
CA PHE A 203 -37.71 -16.16 37.73
C PHE A 203 -36.61 -17.06 37.20
N LYS A 204 -35.40 -17.02 37.77
CA LYS A 204 -34.24 -17.83 37.33
C LYS A 204 -34.57 -19.32 37.14
N GLY A 205 -35.43 -19.88 38.01
CA GLY A 205 -35.83 -21.29 37.94
C GLY A 205 -37.02 -21.59 37.02
N SER A 206 -37.69 -20.56 36.44
CA SER A 206 -38.89 -20.73 35.65
C SER A 206 -38.65 -21.11 34.22
N ILE A 207 -37.42 -20.90 33.69
CA ILE A 207 -36.95 -21.37 32.39
C ILE A 207 -35.85 -22.40 32.61
N PRO A 208 -36.09 -23.69 32.34
CA PRO A 208 -35.09 -24.73 32.48
C PRO A 208 -33.92 -24.48 31.49
N GLY A 209 -32.70 -24.30 31.99
CA GLY A 209 -31.55 -24.00 31.15
C GLY A 209 -30.26 -23.79 31.94
N LEU A 210 -29.20 -23.45 31.22
CA LEU A 210 -27.89 -23.16 31.75
C LEU A 210 -27.67 -21.65 31.84
N VAL A 211 -27.20 -21.17 32.98
CA VAL A 211 -26.82 -19.75 33.14
C VAL A 211 -25.41 -19.55 32.55
N HIS A 212 -25.28 -18.63 31.62
CA HIS A 212 -24.00 -18.29 31.02
C HIS A 212 -23.43 -16.96 31.48
N ASP A 213 -24.32 -16.04 31.96
CA ASP A 213 -23.88 -14.72 32.39
C ASP A 213 -24.92 -14.14 33.33
N VAL A 214 -24.54 -13.10 34.08
CA VAL A 214 -25.39 -12.34 34.98
C VAL A 214 -25.10 -10.85 34.79
N SER A 215 -26.14 -10.01 34.72
CA SER A 215 -25.95 -8.57 34.63
C SER A 215 -25.17 -8.01 35.79
N ALA A 216 -24.47 -6.90 35.61
CA ALA A 216 -23.69 -6.24 36.69
C ALA A 216 -24.52 -5.89 37.94
N SER A 217 -25.81 -5.60 37.75
CA SER A 217 -26.76 -5.35 38.86
C SER A 217 -27.28 -6.61 39.52
N GLY A 218 -26.99 -7.82 39.01
CA GLY A 218 -27.55 -9.08 39.48
C GLY A 218 -29.05 -9.29 39.16
N SER A 219 -29.70 -8.35 38.50
CA SER A 219 -31.15 -8.37 38.23
C SER A 219 -31.56 -9.23 37.04
N THR A 220 -30.60 -9.64 36.16
CA THR A 220 -30.87 -10.38 34.93
C THR A 220 -29.90 -11.56 34.80
N TYR A 221 -30.44 -12.73 34.53
CA TYR A 221 -29.68 -13.94 34.23
C TYR A 221 -29.81 -14.25 32.74
N PHE A 222 -28.67 -14.46 32.07
CA PHE A 222 -28.65 -14.88 30.67
C PHE A 222 -28.66 -16.39 30.62
N ILE A 223 -29.85 -16.95 30.31
CA ILE A 223 -30.10 -18.38 30.37
C ILE A 223 -30.13 -18.94 28.95
N GLU A 224 -29.38 -20.04 28.71
CA GLU A 224 -29.49 -20.90 27.56
C GLU A 224 -30.57 -21.96 27.86
N PRO A 225 -31.72 -21.93 27.20
CA PRO A 225 -32.77 -22.92 27.46
C PRO A 225 -32.30 -24.32 27.04
N MET A 226 -32.70 -25.36 27.79
CA MET A 226 -32.30 -26.75 27.52
C MET A 226 -32.58 -27.19 26.08
N GLY A 227 -33.67 -26.72 25.47
CA GLY A 227 -33.96 -27.00 24.07
C GLY A 227 -32.97 -26.40 23.06
N ALA A 228 -32.21 -25.37 23.45
CA ALA A 228 -31.22 -24.71 22.59
C ALA A 228 -29.79 -25.25 22.77
N VAL A 229 -29.53 -25.96 23.88
CA VAL A 229 -28.16 -26.42 24.27
C VAL A 229 -27.51 -27.23 23.16
N LYS A 230 -28.22 -28.19 22.55
CA LYS A 230 -27.68 -28.99 21.46
C LYS A 230 -27.31 -28.14 20.27
N ALA A 231 -28.22 -27.25 19.82
CA ALA A 231 -27.98 -26.39 18.64
C ALA A 231 -26.83 -25.40 18.90
N ASN A 232 -26.71 -24.85 20.11
CA ASN A 232 -25.58 -24.00 20.49
C ASN A 232 -24.24 -24.75 20.55
N ASN A 233 -24.24 -26.02 21.02
CA ASN A 233 -23.06 -26.85 21.00
C ASN A 233 -22.61 -27.19 19.57
N ASP A 234 -23.57 -27.60 18.71
CA ASP A 234 -23.29 -27.85 17.31
C ASP A 234 -22.78 -26.58 16.59
N LEU A 235 -23.37 -25.42 16.89
CA LEU A 235 -22.93 -24.14 16.37
C LEU A 235 -21.49 -23.80 16.77
N ARG A 236 -21.15 -23.99 18.04
CA ARG A 236 -19.79 -23.74 18.55
C ARG A 236 -18.76 -24.65 17.87
N GLU A 237 -19.09 -25.92 17.66
CA GLU A 237 -18.24 -26.86 16.93
C GLU A 237 -18.02 -26.40 15.47
N LEU A 238 -19.10 -25.98 14.79
CA LEU A 238 -19.03 -25.47 13.42
C LEU A 238 -18.20 -24.21 13.31
N LEU A 239 -18.34 -23.26 14.25
CA LEU A 239 -17.53 -22.04 14.27
C LEU A 239 -16.03 -22.34 14.49
N SER A 240 -15.71 -23.32 15.34
CA SER A 240 -14.32 -23.78 15.54
C SER A 240 -13.75 -24.40 14.27
N LYS A 241 -14.56 -25.18 13.54
CA LYS A 241 -14.16 -25.75 12.23
C LYS A 241 -13.98 -24.67 11.16
N GLU A 242 -14.85 -23.65 11.14
CA GLU A 242 -14.73 -22.50 10.24
C GLU A 242 -13.40 -21.79 10.47
N GLU A 243 -13.06 -21.48 11.73
CA GLU A 243 -11.81 -20.82 12.08
C GLU A 243 -10.60 -21.66 11.65
N ALA A 244 -10.62 -22.97 11.91
CA ALA A 244 -9.56 -23.89 11.50
C ALA A 244 -9.41 -23.93 9.96
N GLU A 245 -10.52 -23.93 9.22
CA GLU A 245 -10.50 -23.92 7.75
C GLU A 245 -9.96 -22.58 7.21
N ILE A 246 -10.33 -21.46 7.82
CA ILE A 246 -9.77 -20.14 7.50
C ILE A 246 -8.25 -20.15 7.66
N GLN A 247 -7.75 -20.65 8.79
CA GLN A 247 -6.31 -20.76 9.04
C GLN A 247 -5.63 -21.68 8.01
N ARG A 248 -6.28 -22.77 7.59
CA ARG A 248 -5.78 -23.66 6.54
C ARG A 248 -5.67 -22.95 5.18
N ILE A 249 -6.68 -22.14 4.82
CA ILE A 249 -6.70 -21.35 3.58
C ILE A 249 -5.55 -20.32 3.60
N LEU A 250 -5.41 -19.56 4.69
CA LEU A 250 -4.34 -18.57 4.84
C LEU A 250 -2.95 -19.24 4.78
N ALA A 251 -2.78 -20.37 5.44
CA ALA A 251 -1.53 -21.13 5.40
C ALA A 251 -1.20 -21.64 3.97
N SER A 252 -2.22 -22.07 3.22
CA SER A 252 -2.04 -22.51 1.83
C SER A 252 -1.61 -21.34 0.93
N LEU A 253 -2.28 -20.18 1.02
CA LEU A 253 -1.94 -18.98 0.26
C LEU A 253 -0.55 -18.44 0.64
N SER A 254 -0.19 -18.51 1.93
CA SER A 254 1.13 -18.08 2.41
C SER A 254 2.26 -18.92 1.83
N ARG A 255 2.10 -20.25 1.82
CA ARG A 255 3.09 -21.18 1.21
C ARG A 255 3.24 -20.91 -0.28
N GLU A 256 2.15 -20.66 -0.97
CA GLU A 256 2.17 -20.39 -2.39
C GLU A 256 2.81 -19.03 -2.69
N ALA A 257 2.50 -17.98 -1.93
CA ALA A 257 3.18 -16.70 -2.03
C ALA A 257 4.71 -16.84 -1.77
N ALA A 258 5.09 -17.68 -0.81
CA ALA A 258 6.48 -17.97 -0.51
C ALA A 258 7.22 -18.67 -1.66
N SER A 259 6.53 -19.51 -2.45
CA SER A 259 7.14 -20.19 -3.60
C SER A 259 7.49 -19.23 -4.75
N PHE A 260 6.83 -18.06 -4.82
CA PHE A 260 7.10 -16.99 -5.80
C PHE A 260 7.83 -15.79 -5.17
N ARG A 261 8.46 -15.99 -3.99
CA ARG A 261 9.07 -14.91 -3.20
C ARG A 261 10.06 -14.08 -4.02
N GLU A 262 10.97 -14.73 -4.74
CA GLU A 262 12.03 -14.05 -5.48
C GLU A 262 11.46 -13.20 -6.61
N ASP A 263 10.53 -13.73 -7.39
CA ASP A 263 9.85 -13.00 -8.46
C ASP A 263 9.06 -11.80 -7.93
N ILE A 264 8.35 -11.96 -6.80
CA ILE A 264 7.58 -10.88 -6.19
C ILE A 264 8.49 -9.77 -5.66
N LEU A 265 9.62 -10.11 -5.04
CA LEU A 265 10.59 -9.13 -4.55
C LEU A 265 11.27 -8.40 -5.70
N GLN A 266 11.69 -9.12 -6.74
CA GLN A 266 12.26 -8.51 -7.94
C GLN A 266 11.25 -7.56 -8.61
N ASN A 267 10.01 -7.99 -8.80
CA ASN A 267 8.95 -7.12 -9.32
C ASN A 267 8.76 -5.88 -8.47
N TYR A 268 8.74 -6.02 -7.14
CA TYR A 268 8.58 -4.91 -6.21
C TYR A 268 9.70 -3.89 -6.37
N ASP A 269 10.97 -4.34 -6.43
CA ASP A 269 12.12 -3.45 -6.64
C ASP A 269 12.08 -2.74 -8.00
N LEU A 270 11.68 -3.44 -9.06
CA LEU A 270 11.49 -2.85 -10.40
C LEU A 270 10.37 -1.79 -10.41
N LEU A 271 9.27 -2.05 -9.70
CA LEU A 271 8.18 -1.07 -9.55
C LEU A 271 8.61 0.17 -8.78
N LEU A 272 9.45 0.03 -7.74
CA LEU A 272 10.02 1.18 -7.02
C LEU A 272 10.99 1.98 -7.90
N ALA A 273 11.79 1.30 -8.72
CA ALA A 273 12.67 1.97 -9.69
C ALA A 273 11.85 2.76 -10.71
N LEU A 274 10.79 2.17 -11.26
CA LEU A 274 9.88 2.86 -12.18
C LEU A 274 9.17 4.04 -11.49
N ASP A 275 8.73 3.90 -10.24
CA ASP A 275 8.11 4.99 -9.47
C ASP A 275 9.07 6.18 -9.36
N LEU A 276 10.36 5.94 -9.06
CA LEU A 276 11.38 6.98 -9.00
C LEU A 276 11.63 7.63 -10.39
N ILE A 277 11.74 6.83 -11.44
CA ILE A 277 11.94 7.31 -12.82
C ILE A 277 10.78 8.22 -13.25
N PHE A 278 9.55 7.77 -13.04
CA PHE A 278 8.36 8.55 -13.38
C PHE A 278 8.16 9.75 -12.45
N ALA A 279 8.58 9.69 -11.19
CA ALA A 279 8.59 10.85 -10.30
C ALA A 279 9.53 11.95 -10.83
N ARG A 280 10.73 11.60 -11.31
CA ARG A 280 11.64 12.53 -11.99
C ARG A 280 11.01 13.14 -13.24
N GLY A 281 10.36 12.32 -14.07
CA GLY A 281 9.61 12.78 -15.24
C GLY A 281 8.52 13.78 -14.89
N LYS A 282 7.69 13.50 -13.87
CA LYS A 282 6.64 14.42 -13.38
C LYS A 282 7.21 15.73 -12.86
N LEU A 283 8.30 15.67 -12.06
CA LEU A 283 8.96 16.88 -11.58
C LEU A 283 9.52 17.70 -12.73
N SER A 284 10.16 17.06 -13.73
CA SER A 284 10.65 17.72 -14.94
C SER A 284 9.52 18.47 -15.68
N TYR A 285 8.30 17.90 -15.77
CA TYR A 285 7.12 18.62 -16.28
C TYR A 285 6.76 19.84 -15.44
N GLN A 286 6.70 19.67 -14.13
CA GLN A 286 6.39 20.78 -13.24
C GLN A 286 7.40 21.91 -13.37
N MET A 287 8.66 21.61 -13.59
CA MET A 287 9.73 22.60 -13.72
C MET A 287 9.86 23.18 -15.13
N ASN A 288 9.14 22.65 -16.14
CA ASN A 288 9.42 22.87 -17.56
C ASN A 288 10.89 22.60 -17.90
N GLY A 289 11.46 21.59 -17.24
CA GLY A 289 12.87 21.21 -17.39
C GLY A 289 13.15 20.60 -18.77
N MET A 290 14.36 20.80 -19.25
CA MET A 290 14.89 20.19 -20.45
C MET A 290 16.09 19.33 -20.09
N GLU A 291 16.34 18.26 -20.87
CA GLU A 291 17.55 17.44 -20.69
C GLU A 291 18.81 18.27 -20.96
N PRO A 292 19.70 18.44 -19.98
CA PRO A 292 20.95 19.17 -20.21
C PRO A 292 21.92 18.33 -21.02
N LYS A 293 22.78 19.01 -21.81
CA LYS A 293 23.92 18.38 -22.48
C LYS A 293 25.14 18.45 -21.57
N LEU A 294 25.72 17.30 -21.24
CA LEU A 294 26.94 17.26 -20.44
C LEU A 294 28.16 17.56 -21.32
N VAL A 295 28.95 18.55 -20.90
CA VAL A 295 30.17 18.97 -21.56
C VAL A 295 31.40 18.54 -20.75
N GLU A 296 32.60 18.57 -21.36
CA GLU A 296 33.86 18.11 -20.74
C GLU A 296 34.79 19.28 -20.34
N ASP A 297 34.52 20.44 -20.84
CA ASP A 297 35.37 21.65 -20.71
C ASP A 297 35.23 22.38 -19.38
N GLY A 298 34.46 21.84 -18.43
CA GLY A 298 34.27 22.44 -17.09
C GLY A 298 33.41 23.68 -17.06
N GLY A 299 32.89 24.12 -18.21
CA GLY A 299 31.98 25.25 -18.32
C GLY A 299 30.51 24.85 -18.19
N PHE A 300 29.63 25.84 -18.00
CA PHE A 300 28.19 25.63 -18.08
C PHE A 300 27.51 26.80 -18.82
N VAL A 301 26.38 26.49 -19.46
CA VAL A 301 25.51 27.47 -20.11
C VAL A 301 24.06 27.13 -19.73
N PHE A 302 23.43 28.00 -18.98
CA PHE A 302 22.02 27.90 -18.64
C PHE A 302 21.22 28.93 -19.44
N ARG A 303 20.14 28.50 -20.07
CA ARG A 303 19.22 29.34 -20.80
C ARG A 303 17.85 29.31 -20.13
N HIS A 304 17.32 30.50 -19.81
CA HIS A 304 16.00 30.67 -19.16
C HIS A 304 15.88 29.86 -17.84
N ALA A 305 16.99 29.73 -17.11
CA ALA A 305 17.06 28.99 -15.85
C ALA A 305 16.20 29.65 -14.76
N ARG A 306 15.50 28.82 -13.99
CA ARG A 306 14.71 29.25 -12.85
C ARG A 306 15.06 28.43 -11.62
N HIS A 307 15.12 29.10 -10.49
CA HIS A 307 15.34 28.43 -9.21
C HIS A 307 14.16 27.49 -8.91
N PRO A 308 14.37 26.19 -8.68
CA PRO A 308 13.31 25.19 -8.57
C PRO A 308 12.34 25.43 -7.40
N LEU A 309 12.78 26.10 -6.33
CA LEU A 309 11.97 26.37 -5.14
C LEU A 309 11.18 27.69 -5.20
N LEU A 310 11.36 28.49 -6.25
CA LEU A 310 10.58 29.73 -6.42
C LEU A 310 9.27 29.48 -7.15
N ASP A 311 8.27 30.29 -6.81
CA ASP A 311 7.00 30.30 -7.53
C ASP A 311 7.25 30.61 -9.01
N LYS A 312 6.85 29.71 -9.90
CA LYS A 312 7.05 29.82 -11.35
C LYS A 312 6.50 31.10 -11.96
N LYS A 313 5.43 31.66 -11.40
CA LYS A 313 4.80 32.91 -11.89
C LYS A 313 5.61 34.13 -11.48
N LYS A 314 6.41 34.04 -10.43
CA LYS A 314 7.20 35.14 -9.87
C LYS A 314 8.68 35.04 -10.21
N ALA A 315 9.19 33.83 -10.48
CA ALA A 315 10.58 33.59 -10.80
C ALA A 315 10.92 34.16 -12.18
N VAL A 316 11.78 35.16 -12.20
CA VAL A 316 12.34 35.70 -13.45
C VAL A 316 13.40 34.71 -13.95
N PRO A 317 13.32 34.25 -15.22
CA PRO A 317 14.35 33.39 -15.79
C PRO A 317 15.64 34.15 -15.98
N ILE A 318 16.77 33.45 -15.80
CA ILE A 318 18.10 34.01 -16.01
C ILE A 318 18.85 33.22 -17.07
N ASP A 319 19.66 33.91 -17.84
CA ASP A 319 20.68 33.31 -18.71
C ASP A 319 22.03 33.47 -17.99
N LEU A 320 22.79 32.38 -17.87
CA LEU A 320 24.06 32.35 -17.14
C LEU A 320 25.04 31.40 -17.84
N GLU A 321 26.27 31.89 -18.05
CA GLU A 321 27.35 31.08 -18.62
C GLU A 321 28.66 31.31 -17.87
N LEU A 322 29.50 30.28 -17.82
CA LEU A 322 30.85 30.34 -17.25
C LEU A 322 31.70 29.26 -17.90
N GLY A 323 32.98 29.53 -18.11
CA GLY A 323 33.97 28.59 -18.60
C GLY A 323 34.09 28.49 -20.12
N GLN A 324 33.31 29.24 -20.92
CA GLN A 324 33.42 29.28 -22.39
C GLN A 324 34.24 30.49 -22.86
N THR A 325 33.73 31.68 -22.57
CA THR A 325 34.35 32.96 -22.98
C THR A 325 35.08 33.64 -21.85
N PHE A 326 34.74 33.37 -20.62
CA PHE A 326 35.33 33.84 -19.39
C PHE A 326 35.25 32.78 -18.29
N ASP A 327 36.21 32.84 -17.37
CA ASP A 327 36.30 31.89 -16.22
C ASP A 327 35.87 32.53 -14.88
N THR A 328 35.56 33.82 -14.91
CA THR A 328 35.18 34.57 -13.70
C THR A 328 33.95 35.43 -13.99
N LEU A 329 32.91 35.28 -13.21
CA LEU A 329 31.67 36.07 -13.28
C LEU A 329 31.48 36.84 -11.98
N VAL A 330 31.43 38.18 -12.05
CA VAL A 330 31.16 39.05 -10.91
C VAL A 330 29.70 39.53 -10.93
N ILE A 331 28.93 39.18 -9.90
CA ILE A 331 27.53 39.57 -9.75
C ILE A 331 27.45 40.72 -8.73
N THR A 332 27.07 41.92 -9.21
CA THR A 332 26.92 43.12 -8.39
C THR A 332 25.48 43.59 -8.32
N GLY A 333 25.14 44.43 -7.36
CA GLY A 333 23.83 45.04 -7.21
C GLY A 333 23.33 45.06 -5.75
N PRO A 334 22.14 45.63 -5.50
CA PRO A 334 21.51 45.66 -4.19
C PRO A 334 21.16 44.27 -3.67
N ASN A 335 21.04 44.08 -2.35
CA ASN A 335 20.73 42.77 -1.77
C ASN A 335 19.34 42.21 -2.18
N THR A 336 18.42 43.08 -2.56
CA THR A 336 17.09 42.76 -3.11
C THR A 336 17.13 42.36 -4.58
N GLY A 337 18.26 42.50 -5.28
CA GLY A 337 18.40 42.31 -6.74
C GLY A 337 18.58 40.84 -7.18
N GLY A 338 18.33 39.84 -6.33
CA GLY A 338 18.36 38.45 -6.74
C GLY A 338 19.76 37.79 -6.80
N LYS A 339 20.83 38.46 -6.36
CA LYS A 339 22.22 37.91 -6.37
C LYS A 339 22.30 36.50 -5.75
N THR A 340 21.76 36.34 -4.54
CA THR A 340 21.78 35.07 -3.82
C THR A 340 20.99 33.99 -4.55
N VAL A 341 19.87 34.37 -5.15
CA VAL A 341 19.03 33.45 -5.94
C VAL A 341 19.77 32.98 -7.20
N THR A 342 20.46 33.91 -7.89
CA THR A 342 21.27 33.58 -9.08
C THR A 342 22.38 32.59 -8.72
N LEU A 343 23.12 32.84 -7.63
CA LEU A 343 24.17 31.94 -7.15
C LEU A 343 23.62 30.55 -6.76
N LYS A 344 22.50 30.50 -6.03
CA LYS A 344 21.84 29.25 -5.67
C LYS A 344 21.32 28.52 -6.92
N THR A 345 20.76 29.22 -7.89
CA THR A 345 20.33 28.62 -9.16
C THR A 345 21.49 27.96 -9.90
N ALA A 346 22.63 28.65 -10.00
CA ALA A 346 23.83 28.11 -10.63
C ALA A 346 24.39 26.87 -9.90
N GLY A 347 24.26 26.82 -8.58
CA GLY A 347 24.76 25.67 -7.79
C GLY A 347 23.80 24.48 -7.73
N LEU A 348 22.50 24.69 -8.02
CA LEU A 348 21.49 23.61 -8.01
C LEU A 348 21.28 22.95 -9.36
N LEU A 349 21.45 23.70 -10.46
CA LEU A 349 21.27 23.24 -11.85
C LEU A 349 22.60 22.78 -12.45
#